data_0b37258a62a98f4e2b1ef29b340a1d4a
#
_entry.id   0b37258a62a98f4e2b1ef29b340a1d4a
#
_cell.length_a   1.000
_cell.length_b   1.000
_cell.length_c   1.000
_cell.angle_alpha   90.00
_cell.angle_beta   90.00
_cell.angle_gamma   90.00
#
_symmetry.space_group_name_H-M   'P 1'
#
loop_
_entity.id
_entity.type
_entity.pdbx_description
1 polymer ?
#
loop_
_entity_poly.entity_id
_entity_poly.type
_entity_poly.pdbx_seq_one_letter_code
_entity_poly.pdbx_strand_id
1 'polypeptide(L)'
;MRIMLISFQYVVSIALIIISLSIGEQNRYIRNFDMGFRRDNILTTRLSFQFDRQDALVEKLKSNPDILDVTFAWAQPVLESRPYWSIDYKGENFRFDWYPVAPNFLSFMGIPIREGRNFSDSDKKHPNGHFIFNRTAQLQRNVSVGDRISDIEVIGIAENVHYQPLQYAVSPLVYYVSGNMKLTHMFVKVRTTDIPEISAFIRETVRSFDPDADADIRFLDENIGALYQKEDRLAAMLTLFSLL
;
A
#
# COMPACT_ATOMS: atom_id res chain seq x y z
N MET A 1 -37.79 19.41 -36.65
CA MET A 1 -36.80 18.30 -36.63
C MET A 1 -35.34 18.77 -36.46
N ARG A 2 -34.81 19.69 -37.29
CA ARG A 2 -33.42 20.21 -37.17
C ARG A 2 -33.11 20.85 -35.79
N ILE A 3 -33.98 21.73 -35.30
CA ILE A 3 -33.79 22.44 -34.02
C ILE A 3 -33.72 21.44 -32.85
N MET A 4 -34.56 20.42 -32.87
CA MET A 4 -34.61 19.38 -31.84
C MET A 4 -33.29 18.56 -31.79
N LEU A 5 -32.74 18.27 -32.98
CA LEU A 5 -31.44 17.54 -33.07
C LEU A 5 -30.27 18.39 -32.54
N ILE A 6 -30.24 19.67 -32.90
CA ILE A 6 -29.23 20.62 -32.43
C ILE A 6 -29.32 20.81 -30.92
N SER A 7 -30.53 21.00 -30.38
CA SER A 7 -30.72 21.11 -28.92
C SER A 7 -30.29 19.87 -28.19
N PHE A 8 -30.59 18.68 -28.71
CA PHE A 8 -30.11 17.42 -28.13
C PHE A 8 -28.59 17.31 -28.15
N GLN A 9 -27.96 17.70 -29.26
CA GLN A 9 -26.46 17.71 -29.36
C GLN A 9 -25.84 18.63 -28.31
N TYR A 10 -26.34 19.84 -28.09
CA TYR A 10 -25.86 20.74 -27.06
C TYR A 10 -26.00 20.16 -25.65
N VAL A 11 -27.17 19.57 -25.36
CA VAL A 11 -27.40 18.93 -24.04
C VAL A 11 -26.38 17.84 -23.79
N VAL A 12 -26.14 16.97 -24.77
CA VAL A 12 -25.15 15.88 -24.66
C VAL A 12 -23.72 16.44 -24.49
N SER A 13 -23.34 17.43 -25.32
CA SER A 13 -22.01 18.05 -25.22
C SER A 13 -21.76 18.70 -23.84
N ILE A 14 -22.74 19.48 -23.35
CA ILE A 14 -22.66 20.10 -22.02
C ILE A 14 -22.53 19.03 -20.92
N ALA A 15 -23.34 17.98 -20.98
CA ALA A 15 -23.28 16.87 -20.02
C ALA A 15 -21.90 16.19 -20.02
N LEU A 16 -21.32 15.93 -21.20
CA LEU A 16 -19.99 15.34 -21.33
C LEU A 16 -18.90 16.24 -20.77
N ILE A 17 -18.99 17.56 -21.00
CA ILE A 17 -18.03 18.53 -20.42
C ILE A 17 -18.11 18.52 -18.90
N ILE A 18 -19.31 18.57 -18.32
CA ILE A 18 -19.49 18.55 -16.87
C ILE A 18 -18.91 17.25 -16.27
N ILE A 19 -19.22 16.10 -16.87
CA ILE A 19 -18.70 14.80 -16.42
C ILE A 19 -17.17 14.79 -16.50
N SER A 20 -16.59 15.25 -17.61
CA SER A 20 -15.15 15.30 -17.80
C SER A 20 -14.43 16.17 -16.75
N LEU A 21 -14.96 17.37 -16.48
CA LEU A 21 -14.43 18.25 -15.45
C LEU A 21 -14.55 17.62 -14.05
N SER A 22 -15.68 16.98 -13.74
CA SER A 22 -15.90 16.32 -12.46
C SER A 22 -14.91 15.17 -12.22
N ILE A 23 -14.65 14.35 -13.25
CA ILE A 23 -13.66 13.26 -13.17
C ILE A 23 -12.26 13.86 -13.00
N GLY A 24 -11.90 14.93 -13.72
CA GLY A 24 -10.62 15.61 -13.58
C GLY A 24 -10.37 16.11 -12.16
N GLU A 25 -11.36 16.75 -11.53
CA GLU A 25 -11.27 17.21 -10.14
C GLU A 25 -11.17 16.03 -9.16
N GLN A 26 -11.95 14.97 -9.38
CA GLN A 26 -11.89 13.77 -8.56
C GLN A 26 -10.50 13.10 -8.62
N ASN A 27 -9.91 12.99 -9.82
CA ASN A 27 -8.58 12.43 -9.99
C ASN A 27 -7.52 13.29 -9.30
N ARG A 28 -7.64 14.64 -9.38
CA ARG A 28 -6.75 15.54 -8.66
C ARG A 28 -6.86 15.37 -7.15
N TYR A 29 -8.07 15.23 -6.62
CA TYR A 29 -8.31 14.94 -5.21
C TYR A 29 -7.64 13.63 -4.79
N ILE A 30 -7.82 12.55 -5.54
CA ILE A 30 -7.23 11.23 -5.26
C ILE A 30 -5.70 11.29 -5.19
N ARG A 31 -5.06 11.98 -6.15
CA ARG A 31 -3.59 12.11 -6.19
C ARG A 31 -3.02 12.85 -5.00
N ASN A 32 -3.73 13.84 -4.49
CA ASN A 32 -3.29 14.68 -3.36
C ASN A 32 -3.80 14.18 -2.01
N PHE A 33 -4.59 13.13 -1.98
CA PHE A 33 -5.16 12.62 -0.75
C PHE A 33 -4.09 12.04 0.18
N ASP A 34 -4.15 12.41 1.46
CA ASP A 34 -3.30 11.80 2.48
C ASP A 34 -3.82 10.40 2.84
N MET A 35 -3.11 9.38 2.40
CA MET A 35 -3.44 7.99 2.67
C MET A 35 -3.12 7.56 4.11
N GLY A 36 -2.52 8.45 4.92
CA GLY A 36 -2.12 8.15 6.31
C GLY A 36 -0.78 7.42 6.42
N PHE A 37 -0.02 7.30 5.34
CA PHE A 37 1.34 6.76 5.34
C PHE A 37 2.24 7.50 4.34
N ARG A 38 3.56 7.43 4.58
CA ARG A 38 4.55 8.05 3.71
C ARG A 38 4.70 7.26 2.41
N ARG A 39 4.72 7.96 1.28
CA ARG A 39 4.95 7.38 -0.05
C ARG A 39 6.06 8.08 -0.83
N ASP A 40 6.48 9.26 -0.36
CA ASP A 40 7.47 10.08 -1.06
C ASP A 40 8.86 9.48 -0.94
N ASN A 41 9.62 9.52 -2.03
CA ASN A 41 10.99 9.03 -2.11
C ASN A 41 11.16 7.55 -1.72
N ILE A 42 10.15 6.74 -1.97
CA ILE A 42 10.18 5.31 -1.74
C ILE A 42 10.19 4.60 -3.08
N LEU A 43 11.28 3.90 -3.36
CA LEU A 43 11.39 2.97 -4.49
C LEU A 43 10.95 1.58 -4.05
N THR A 44 10.32 0.83 -4.93
CA THR A 44 9.84 -0.52 -4.63
C THR A 44 10.17 -1.48 -5.75
N THR A 45 10.38 -2.73 -5.38
CA THR A 45 10.57 -3.85 -6.30
C THR A 45 10.09 -5.15 -5.67
N ARG A 46 9.95 -6.18 -6.50
CA ARG A 46 9.53 -7.50 -6.06
C ARG A 46 10.70 -8.48 -6.08
N LEU A 47 10.86 -9.21 -4.97
CA LEU A 47 11.79 -10.31 -4.81
C LEU A 47 11.11 -11.64 -5.19
N SER A 48 11.90 -12.66 -5.46
CA SER A 48 11.36 -14.01 -5.67
C SER A 48 10.76 -14.56 -4.37
N PHE A 49 9.80 -15.47 -4.50
CA PHE A 49 9.13 -16.08 -3.33
C PHE A 49 10.10 -16.93 -2.48
N GLN A 50 11.19 -17.40 -3.07
CA GLN A 50 12.16 -18.25 -2.38
C GLN A 50 13.31 -17.49 -1.74
N PHE A 51 13.36 -16.16 -1.89
CA PHE A 51 14.41 -15.33 -1.34
C PHE A 51 14.34 -15.28 0.19
N ASP A 52 15.46 -15.60 0.85
CA ASP A 52 15.58 -15.71 2.31
C ASP A 52 16.74 -14.91 2.93
N ARG A 53 17.56 -14.23 2.09
CA ARG A 53 18.74 -13.46 2.53
C ARG A 53 18.44 -11.97 2.70
N GLN A 54 17.27 -11.62 3.25
CA GLN A 54 16.83 -10.23 3.37
C GLN A 54 17.79 -9.36 4.20
N ASP A 55 18.29 -9.87 5.33
CA ASP A 55 19.17 -9.09 6.21
C ASP A 55 20.49 -8.72 5.52
N ALA A 56 21.12 -9.65 4.79
CA ALA A 56 22.34 -9.39 4.04
C ALA A 56 22.09 -8.42 2.86
N LEU A 57 20.93 -8.52 2.20
CA LEU A 57 20.54 -7.57 1.16
C LEU A 57 20.36 -6.16 1.73
N VAL A 58 19.70 -6.02 2.88
CA VAL A 58 19.52 -4.73 3.58
C VAL A 58 20.88 -4.12 3.95
N GLU A 59 21.80 -4.91 4.52
CA GLU A 59 23.12 -4.44 4.87
C GLU A 59 23.88 -3.91 3.63
N LYS A 60 23.84 -4.66 2.52
CA LYS A 60 24.46 -4.23 1.26
C LYS A 60 23.82 -2.97 0.70
N LEU A 61 22.49 -2.86 0.70
CA LEU A 61 21.80 -1.66 0.22
C LEU A 61 22.15 -0.44 1.09
N LYS A 62 22.13 -0.58 2.42
CA LYS A 62 22.46 0.51 3.36
C LYS A 62 23.95 0.91 3.33
N SER A 63 24.82 0.19 2.62
CA SER A 63 26.19 0.66 2.37
C SER A 63 26.23 1.89 1.44
N ASN A 64 25.18 2.14 0.67
CA ASN A 64 25.03 3.38 -0.11
C ASN A 64 24.42 4.48 0.79
N PRO A 65 25.10 5.65 0.96
CA PRO A 65 24.64 6.71 1.86
C PRO A 65 23.32 7.37 1.45
N ASP A 66 22.89 7.21 0.20
CA ASP A 66 21.62 7.74 -0.30
C ASP A 66 20.41 6.83 0.02
N ILE A 67 20.67 5.63 0.54
CA ILE A 67 19.61 4.74 1.04
C ILE A 67 19.42 4.98 2.53
N LEU A 68 18.28 5.56 2.90
CA LEU A 68 17.97 5.92 4.28
C LEU A 68 17.45 4.74 5.09
N ASP A 69 16.59 3.93 4.50
CA ASP A 69 16.03 2.74 5.15
C ASP A 69 15.46 1.76 4.12
N VAL A 70 15.29 0.50 4.55
CA VAL A 70 14.73 -0.59 3.74
C VAL A 70 13.75 -1.38 4.59
N THR A 71 12.60 -1.74 4.01
CA THR A 71 11.61 -2.59 4.66
C THR A 71 10.96 -3.55 3.67
N PHE A 72 10.20 -4.52 4.19
CA PHE A 72 9.54 -5.53 3.37
C PHE A 72 8.10 -5.71 3.79
N ALA A 73 7.27 -6.11 2.82
CA ALA A 73 5.92 -6.58 3.07
C ALA A 73 5.57 -7.73 2.11
N TRP A 74 4.47 -8.40 2.39
CA TRP A 74 3.96 -9.45 1.51
C TRP A 74 3.46 -8.91 0.16
N ALA A 75 2.95 -7.69 0.13
CA ALA A 75 2.37 -7.05 -1.06
C ALA A 75 2.58 -5.52 -1.02
N GLN A 76 2.15 -4.84 -2.08
CA GLN A 76 2.06 -3.37 -2.11
C GLN A 76 1.12 -2.85 -1.01
N PRO A 77 1.37 -1.63 -0.48
CA PRO A 77 0.51 -1.04 0.58
C PRO A 77 -0.93 -0.84 0.13
N VAL A 78 -1.17 -0.43 -1.11
CA VAL A 78 -2.52 -0.25 -1.67
C VAL A 78 -2.81 -1.33 -2.70
N LEU A 79 -3.92 -2.05 -2.50
CA LEU A 79 -4.42 -3.10 -3.38
C LEU A 79 -5.93 -3.00 -3.51
N GLU A 80 -6.49 -3.36 -4.69
CA GLU A 80 -7.94 -3.47 -4.89
C GLU A 80 -8.55 -4.56 -4.00
N SER A 81 -7.83 -5.65 -3.77
CA SER A 81 -8.27 -6.75 -2.93
C SER A 81 -7.11 -7.33 -2.16
N ARG A 82 -7.34 -7.67 -0.89
CA ARG A 82 -6.40 -8.35 -0.02
C ARG A 82 -6.95 -9.70 0.44
N PRO A 83 -6.07 -10.66 0.76
CA PRO A 83 -6.50 -11.82 1.53
C PRO A 83 -7.06 -11.35 2.87
N TYR A 84 -8.13 -12.01 3.30
CA TYR A 84 -8.80 -11.73 4.57
C TYR A 84 -8.95 -13.01 5.38
N TRP A 85 -9.04 -12.83 6.69
CA TRP A 85 -9.46 -13.86 7.61
C TRP A 85 -10.89 -13.58 8.07
N SER A 86 -11.63 -14.67 8.34
CA SER A 86 -12.96 -14.62 8.94
C SER A 86 -12.99 -15.62 10.06
N ILE A 87 -13.14 -15.17 11.30
CA ILE A 87 -13.07 -15.98 12.51
C ILE A 87 -14.22 -15.64 13.45
N ASP A 88 -14.54 -16.53 14.38
CA ASP A 88 -15.37 -16.17 15.53
C ASP A 88 -14.51 -15.41 16.55
N TYR A 89 -14.94 -14.22 16.92
CA TYR A 89 -14.28 -13.39 17.91
C TYR A 89 -15.33 -12.73 18.81
N LYS A 90 -15.28 -13.06 20.11
CA LYS A 90 -16.27 -12.61 21.12
C LYS A 90 -17.72 -12.96 20.74
N GLY A 91 -17.93 -14.13 20.08
CA GLY A 91 -19.25 -14.61 19.69
C GLY A 91 -19.82 -13.99 18.41
N GLU A 92 -19.02 -13.22 17.67
CA GLU A 92 -19.40 -12.63 16.40
C GLU A 92 -18.40 -12.99 15.30
N ASN A 93 -18.88 -13.10 14.06
CA ASN A 93 -18.00 -13.26 12.92
C ASN A 93 -17.20 -11.98 12.71
N PHE A 94 -15.87 -12.09 12.79
CA PHE A 94 -14.93 -11.00 12.58
C PHE A 94 -14.13 -11.24 11.31
N ARG A 95 -14.37 -10.41 10.32
CA ARG A 95 -13.59 -10.34 9.06
C ARG A 95 -12.62 -9.19 9.13
N PHE A 96 -11.36 -9.46 8.79
CA PHE A 96 -10.31 -8.47 8.69
C PHE A 96 -9.33 -8.80 7.56
N ASP A 97 -8.79 -7.79 6.93
CA ASP A 97 -7.74 -7.93 5.93
C ASP A 97 -6.39 -8.21 6.60
N TRP A 98 -5.56 -9.00 5.93
CA TRP A 98 -4.32 -9.53 6.48
C TRP A 98 -3.11 -8.99 5.71
N TYR A 99 -2.16 -8.42 6.43
CA TYR A 99 -1.00 -7.78 5.84
C TYR A 99 0.30 -8.13 6.59
N PRO A 100 1.02 -9.21 6.17
CA PRO A 100 2.33 -9.51 6.70
C PRO A 100 3.36 -8.46 6.32
N VAL A 101 4.15 -8.04 7.30
CA VAL A 101 5.14 -6.97 7.16
C VAL A 101 6.40 -7.26 7.95
N ALA A 102 7.49 -6.58 7.60
CA ALA A 102 8.70 -6.56 8.42
C ALA A 102 8.49 -5.73 9.71
N PRO A 103 9.23 -5.98 10.79
CA PRO A 103 9.06 -5.27 12.06
C PRO A 103 9.18 -3.75 11.96
N ASN A 104 10.04 -3.24 11.09
CA ASN A 104 10.23 -1.81 10.88
C ASN A 104 9.21 -1.16 9.93
N PHE A 105 8.28 -1.94 9.34
CA PHE A 105 7.37 -1.45 8.28
C PHE A 105 6.52 -0.26 8.71
N LEU A 106 5.88 -0.33 9.88
CA LEU A 106 5.01 0.76 10.35
C LEU A 106 5.80 2.05 10.59
N SER A 107 6.99 1.95 11.21
CA SER A 107 7.89 3.11 11.41
C SER A 107 8.40 3.66 10.08
N PHE A 108 8.79 2.80 9.14
CA PHE A 108 9.25 3.16 7.80
C PHE A 108 8.17 3.93 7.04
N MET A 109 6.94 3.44 7.05
CA MET A 109 5.79 4.08 6.40
C MET A 109 5.25 5.27 7.19
N GLY A 110 5.71 5.50 8.43
CA GLY A 110 5.26 6.58 9.28
C GLY A 110 3.84 6.40 9.81
N ILE A 111 3.39 5.15 9.97
CA ILE A 111 2.08 4.79 10.51
C ILE A 111 2.15 4.84 12.04
N PRO A 112 1.41 5.75 12.71
CA PRO A 112 1.50 5.88 14.16
C PRO A 112 0.84 4.70 14.90
N ILE A 113 1.45 4.29 16.01
CA ILE A 113 0.82 3.41 16.99
C ILE A 113 0.05 4.27 17.99
N ARG A 114 -1.23 3.98 18.20
CA ARG A 114 -2.10 4.70 19.14
C ARG A 114 -2.07 4.08 20.52
N GLU A 115 -2.06 2.76 20.58
CA GLU A 115 -2.07 2.01 21.84
C GLU A 115 -1.10 0.84 21.75
N GLY A 116 -0.56 0.45 22.90
CA GLY A 116 0.42 -0.62 22.96
C GLY A 116 1.79 -0.22 22.41
N ARG A 117 2.44 -1.14 21.70
CA ARG A 117 3.78 -0.95 21.13
C ARG A 117 3.85 -1.34 19.64
N ASN A 118 4.86 -0.82 18.97
CA ASN A 118 5.21 -1.27 17.61
C ASN A 118 5.91 -2.63 17.64
N PHE A 119 6.03 -3.24 16.47
CA PHE A 119 6.84 -4.43 16.28
C PHE A 119 8.32 -4.17 16.54
N SER A 120 9.01 -5.23 16.91
CA SER A 120 10.45 -5.32 17.10
C SER A 120 11.00 -6.61 16.46
N ASP A 121 12.31 -6.71 16.30
CA ASP A 121 12.95 -7.90 15.74
C ASP A 121 12.73 -9.16 16.58
N SER A 122 12.47 -9.01 17.89
CA SER A 122 12.12 -10.13 18.76
C SER A 122 10.77 -10.77 18.39
N ASP A 123 9.84 -10.01 17.79
CA ASP A 123 8.53 -10.50 17.41
C ASP A 123 8.60 -11.53 16.25
N LYS A 124 9.62 -11.43 15.38
CA LYS A 124 9.92 -12.48 14.37
C LYS A 124 10.23 -13.85 14.99
N LYS A 125 10.81 -13.85 16.19
CA LYS A 125 11.25 -15.09 16.86
C LYS A 125 10.12 -15.77 17.65
N HIS A 126 9.00 -15.06 17.85
CA HIS A 126 7.86 -15.65 18.55
C HIS A 126 7.18 -16.70 17.64
N PRO A 127 6.88 -17.91 18.15
CA PRO A 127 6.37 -19.02 17.32
C PRO A 127 5.11 -18.67 16.50
N ASN A 128 4.18 -17.92 17.10
CA ASN A 128 2.93 -17.52 16.46
C ASN A 128 2.99 -16.10 15.88
N GLY A 129 4.12 -15.37 16.07
CA GLY A 129 4.18 -13.95 15.71
C GLY A 129 3.29 -13.07 16.58
N HIS A 130 3.04 -11.83 16.10
CA HIS A 130 2.19 -10.85 16.79
C HIS A 130 1.33 -10.08 15.81
N PHE A 131 0.21 -9.53 16.31
CA PHE A 131 -0.72 -8.69 15.58
C PHE A 131 -0.65 -7.23 16.05
N ILE A 132 -0.77 -6.31 15.09
CA ILE A 132 -1.16 -4.91 15.31
C ILE A 132 -2.37 -4.65 14.42
N PHE A 133 -3.52 -4.34 15.03
CA PHE A 133 -4.73 -4.00 14.29
C PHE A 133 -4.81 -2.50 14.02
N ASN A 134 -5.57 -2.12 13.00
CA ASN A 134 -5.91 -0.72 12.78
C ASN A 134 -7.05 -0.27 13.71
N ARG A 135 -7.25 1.05 13.83
CA ARG A 135 -8.30 1.65 14.64
C ARG A 135 -9.71 1.20 14.25
N THR A 136 -9.95 0.91 12.96
CA THR A 136 -11.25 0.42 12.49
C THR A 136 -11.61 -0.91 13.15
N ALA A 137 -10.66 -1.84 13.28
CA ALA A 137 -10.88 -3.10 13.99
C ALA A 137 -11.21 -2.87 15.47
N GLN A 138 -10.52 -1.95 16.14
CA GLN A 138 -10.81 -1.56 17.51
C GLN A 138 -12.25 -1.03 17.66
N LEU A 139 -12.66 -0.08 16.81
CA LEU A 139 -13.96 0.56 16.89
C LEU A 139 -15.13 -0.36 16.54
N GLN A 140 -14.94 -1.24 15.56
CA GLN A 140 -16.00 -2.11 15.06
C GLN A 140 -16.16 -3.43 15.85
N ARG A 141 -15.08 -3.92 16.47
CA ARG A 141 -15.03 -5.24 17.11
C ARG A 141 -14.45 -5.23 18.52
N ASN A 142 -14.20 -4.06 19.10
CA ASN A 142 -13.60 -3.93 20.43
C ASN A 142 -12.31 -4.75 20.58
N VAL A 143 -11.46 -4.75 19.54
CA VAL A 143 -10.13 -5.34 19.60
C VAL A 143 -9.25 -4.47 20.48
N SER A 144 -8.57 -5.08 21.44
CA SER A 144 -7.74 -4.39 22.42
C SER A 144 -6.35 -5.00 22.51
N VAL A 145 -5.39 -4.20 22.94
CA VAL A 145 -4.03 -4.69 23.25
C VAL A 145 -4.12 -5.75 24.36
N GLY A 146 -3.44 -6.87 24.16
CA GLY A 146 -3.47 -8.06 25.02
C GLY A 146 -4.53 -9.09 24.63
N ASP A 147 -5.46 -8.79 23.72
CA ASP A 147 -6.37 -9.80 23.18
C ASP A 147 -5.59 -10.89 22.43
N ARG A 148 -6.13 -12.11 22.41
CA ARG A 148 -5.58 -13.22 21.64
C ARG A 148 -6.58 -13.64 20.57
N ILE A 149 -6.13 -13.62 19.33
CA ILE A 149 -6.93 -13.94 18.15
C ILE A 149 -6.23 -15.10 17.42
N SER A 150 -6.85 -16.27 17.37
CA SER A 150 -6.22 -17.51 16.85
C SER A 150 -4.85 -17.79 17.48
N ASP A 151 -4.74 -17.63 18.81
CA ASP A 151 -3.51 -17.78 19.61
C ASP A 151 -2.38 -16.77 19.32
N ILE A 152 -2.66 -15.74 18.53
CA ILE A 152 -1.74 -14.65 18.25
C ILE A 152 -2.12 -13.43 19.10
N GLU A 153 -1.16 -12.89 19.84
CA GLU A 153 -1.35 -11.75 20.70
C GLU A 153 -1.43 -10.44 19.92
N VAL A 154 -2.37 -9.58 20.28
CA VAL A 154 -2.50 -8.20 19.79
C VAL A 154 -1.61 -7.31 20.66
N ILE A 155 -0.51 -6.80 20.11
CA ILE A 155 0.46 -5.99 20.86
C ILE A 155 0.28 -4.49 20.67
N GLY A 156 -0.55 -4.08 19.71
CA GLY A 156 -0.78 -2.66 19.43
C GLY A 156 -1.99 -2.40 18.56
N ILE A 157 -2.43 -1.14 18.60
CA ILE A 157 -3.43 -0.56 17.69
C ILE A 157 -2.76 0.57 16.93
N ALA A 158 -2.75 0.47 15.61
CA ALA A 158 -2.22 1.49 14.70
C ALA A 158 -3.31 2.46 14.24
N GLU A 159 -2.92 3.64 13.79
CA GLU A 159 -3.82 4.56 13.11
C GLU A 159 -4.35 3.95 11.80
N ASN A 160 -5.51 4.41 11.35
CA ASN A 160 -6.05 4.02 10.06
C ASN A 160 -5.22 4.57 8.91
N VAL A 161 -5.04 3.74 7.88
CA VAL A 161 -4.49 4.15 6.59
C VAL A 161 -5.39 3.67 5.47
N HIS A 162 -5.39 4.39 4.35
CA HIS A 162 -6.10 3.95 3.15
C HIS A 162 -5.22 2.96 2.36
N TYR A 163 -5.43 1.68 2.61
CA TYR A 163 -4.74 0.56 1.95
C TYR A 163 -5.53 -0.06 0.79
N GLN A 164 -6.68 0.53 0.46
CA GLN A 164 -7.51 0.25 -0.71
C GLN A 164 -7.75 1.55 -1.48
N PRO A 165 -8.16 1.47 -2.77
CA PRO A 165 -8.59 2.65 -3.51
C PRO A 165 -9.66 3.44 -2.74
N LEU A 166 -9.61 4.79 -2.86
CA LEU A 166 -10.38 5.71 -2.01
C LEU A 166 -11.91 5.58 -2.12
N GLN A 167 -12.42 4.88 -3.12
CA GLN A 167 -13.84 4.55 -3.22
C GLN A 167 -14.30 3.54 -2.17
N TYR A 168 -13.38 2.86 -1.48
CA TYR A 168 -13.68 1.91 -0.42
C TYR A 168 -13.45 2.54 0.94
N ALA A 169 -14.34 2.25 1.88
CA ALA A 169 -14.14 2.63 3.29
C ALA A 169 -13.00 1.82 3.90
N VAL A 170 -12.29 2.41 4.86
CA VAL A 170 -11.24 1.69 5.60
C VAL A 170 -11.87 0.55 6.40
N SER A 171 -11.52 -0.68 6.07
CA SER A 171 -11.96 -1.91 6.74
C SER A 171 -11.01 -2.30 7.87
N PRO A 172 -11.41 -3.24 8.75
CA PRO A 172 -10.49 -3.85 9.69
C PRO A 172 -9.27 -4.46 8.99
N LEU A 173 -8.08 -4.06 9.43
CA LEU A 173 -6.79 -4.52 8.90
C LEU A 173 -5.91 -4.97 10.05
N VAL A 174 -5.21 -6.10 9.86
CA VAL A 174 -4.16 -6.55 10.76
C VAL A 174 -2.80 -6.52 10.06
N TYR A 175 -1.83 -5.87 10.68
CA TYR A 175 -0.42 -6.06 10.39
C TYR A 175 0.08 -7.26 11.16
N TYR A 176 0.85 -8.11 10.51
CA TYR A 176 1.33 -9.35 11.09
C TYR A 176 2.85 -9.51 10.91
N VAL A 177 3.54 -9.80 11.99
CA VAL A 177 4.97 -10.13 11.99
C VAL A 177 5.16 -11.54 12.51
N SER A 178 5.84 -12.37 11.72
CA SER A 178 6.27 -13.72 12.08
C SER A 178 7.48 -14.13 11.26
N GLY A 179 8.38 -14.91 11.83
CA GLY A 179 9.56 -15.43 11.13
C GLY A 179 9.26 -16.37 9.97
N ASN A 180 8.06 -16.93 9.93
CA ASN A 180 7.65 -17.89 8.88
C ASN A 180 7.05 -17.20 7.65
N MET A 181 6.89 -15.87 7.65
CA MET A 181 6.25 -15.16 6.55
C MET A 181 7.26 -14.78 5.45
N LYS A 182 6.90 -15.10 4.22
CA LYS A 182 7.65 -14.67 3.03
C LYS A 182 7.18 -13.28 2.61
N LEU A 183 8.08 -12.32 2.71
CA LEU A 183 7.84 -10.91 2.36
C LEU A 183 8.54 -10.63 1.03
N THR A 184 7.77 -10.53 -0.04
CA THR A 184 8.30 -10.46 -1.42
C THR A 184 8.39 -9.06 -1.98
N HIS A 185 7.78 -8.06 -1.33
CA HIS A 185 7.87 -6.66 -1.76
C HIS A 185 8.87 -5.92 -0.88
N MET A 186 9.86 -5.35 -1.52
CA MET A 186 10.88 -4.51 -0.89
C MET A 186 10.58 -3.04 -1.14
N PHE A 187 10.77 -2.23 -0.11
CA PHE A 187 10.61 -0.78 -0.15
C PHE A 187 11.91 -0.15 0.32
N VAL A 188 12.44 0.77 -0.47
CA VAL A 188 13.72 1.44 -0.23
C VAL A 188 13.47 2.94 -0.17
N LYS A 189 13.74 3.56 0.97
CA LYS A 189 13.66 5.00 1.16
C LYS A 189 14.97 5.65 0.75
N VAL A 190 14.89 6.58 -0.20
CA VAL A 190 16.06 7.26 -0.75
C VAL A 190 16.05 8.75 -0.47
N ARG A 191 17.23 9.36 -0.50
CA ARG A 191 17.44 10.79 -0.26
C ARG A 191 17.94 11.55 -1.49
N THR A 192 18.39 10.83 -2.53
CA THR A 192 18.99 11.42 -3.72
C THR A 192 17.95 11.93 -4.72
N THR A 193 18.36 12.89 -5.55
CA THR A 193 17.62 13.30 -6.76
C THR A 193 18.11 12.59 -8.03
N ASP A 194 19.25 11.89 -7.96
CA ASP A 194 19.75 11.04 -9.06
C ASP A 194 19.08 9.65 -9.02
N ILE A 195 17.84 9.65 -9.45
CA ILE A 195 17.02 8.42 -9.45
C ILE A 195 17.55 7.33 -10.41
N PRO A 196 18.06 7.67 -11.63
CA PRO A 196 18.68 6.67 -12.49
C PRO A 196 19.83 5.91 -11.84
N GLU A 197 20.76 6.61 -11.18
CA GLU A 197 21.92 6.02 -10.53
C GLU A 197 21.50 5.10 -9.37
N ILE A 198 20.69 5.62 -8.45
CA ILE A 198 20.25 4.83 -7.29
C ILE A 198 19.40 3.62 -7.68
N SER A 199 18.56 3.76 -8.72
CA SER A 199 17.77 2.64 -9.24
C SER A 199 18.64 1.57 -9.89
N ALA A 200 19.71 1.97 -10.60
CA ALA A 200 20.67 1.04 -11.17
C ALA A 200 21.41 0.27 -10.05
N PHE A 201 21.88 0.96 -9.01
CA PHE A 201 22.52 0.35 -7.84
C PHE A 201 21.61 -0.65 -7.14
N ILE A 202 20.35 -0.28 -6.87
CA ILE A 202 19.36 -1.17 -6.22
C ILE A 202 19.12 -2.40 -7.11
N ARG A 203 18.92 -2.21 -8.43
CA ARG A 203 18.67 -3.30 -9.38
C ARG A 203 19.85 -4.29 -9.43
N GLU A 204 21.06 -3.79 -9.54
CA GLU A 204 22.27 -4.62 -9.58
C GLU A 204 22.45 -5.37 -8.27
N THR A 205 22.28 -4.69 -7.14
CA THR A 205 22.35 -5.32 -5.82
C THR A 205 21.30 -6.41 -5.67
N VAL A 206 20.03 -6.13 -5.99
CA VAL A 206 18.96 -7.13 -5.92
C VAL A 206 19.28 -8.35 -6.79
N ARG A 207 19.68 -8.16 -8.04
CA ARG A 207 20.03 -9.27 -8.95
C ARG A 207 21.22 -10.09 -8.47
N SER A 208 22.16 -9.49 -7.77
CA SER A 208 23.31 -10.22 -7.21
C SER A 208 22.92 -11.15 -6.06
N PHE A 209 21.85 -10.85 -5.34
CA PHE A 209 21.32 -11.64 -4.23
C PHE A 209 20.20 -12.59 -4.65
N ASP A 210 19.36 -12.15 -5.58
CA ASP A 210 18.16 -12.82 -6.06
C ASP A 210 18.07 -12.68 -7.58
N PRO A 211 18.72 -13.56 -8.35
CA PRO A 211 18.70 -13.53 -9.82
C PRO A 211 17.30 -13.69 -10.44
N ASP A 212 16.38 -14.30 -9.71
CA ASP A 212 14.99 -14.55 -10.14
C ASP A 212 14.05 -13.40 -9.77
N ALA A 213 14.56 -12.35 -9.11
CA ALA A 213 13.76 -11.18 -8.76
C ALA A 213 13.27 -10.41 -10.00
N ASP A 214 12.03 -9.96 -9.94
CA ASP A 214 11.53 -8.95 -10.86
C ASP A 214 12.12 -7.58 -10.43
N ALA A 215 13.33 -7.31 -10.91
CA ALA A 215 14.08 -6.11 -10.55
C ALA A 215 13.58 -4.85 -11.29
N ASP A 216 12.27 -4.74 -11.53
CA ASP A 216 11.61 -3.53 -11.98
C ASP A 216 11.48 -2.55 -10.80
N ILE A 217 12.32 -1.51 -10.80
CA ILE A 217 12.36 -0.49 -9.75
C ILE A 217 11.43 0.65 -10.16
N ARG A 218 10.44 0.93 -9.33
CA ARG A 218 9.47 2.03 -9.53
C ARG A 218 9.24 2.81 -8.24
N PHE A 219 8.77 4.04 -8.38
CA PHE A 219 8.28 4.76 -7.23
C PHE A 219 6.98 4.16 -6.68
N LEU A 220 6.83 4.20 -5.37
CA LEU A 220 5.64 3.69 -4.69
C LEU A 220 4.38 4.47 -5.11
N ASP A 221 4.48 5.79 -5.23
CA ASP A 221 3.37 6.64 -5.66
C ASP A 221 2.97 6.42 -7.14
N GLU A 222 3.92 6.09 -8.03
CA GLU A 222 3.61 5.68 -9.41
C GLU A 222 2.79 4.38 -9.44
N ASN A 223 3.16 3.40 -8.61
CA ASN A 223 2.42 2.14 -8.52
C ASN A 223 1.00 2.36 -7.97
N ILE A 224 0.85 3.24 -6.98
CA ILE A 224 -0.47 3.64 -6.46
C ILE A 224 -1.26 4.38 -7.55
N GLY A 225 -0.63 5.32 -8.26
CA GLY A 225 -1.25 6.04 -9.37
C GLY A 225 -1.73 5.13 -10.50
N ALA A 226 -1.01 4.03 -10.75
CA ALA A 226 -1.40 3.06 -11.79
C ALA A 226 -2.76 2.40 -11.53
N LEU A 227 -3.20 2.31 -10.26
CA LEU A 227 -4.52 1.78 -9.90
C LEU A 227 -5.67 2.65 -10.42
N TYR A 228 -5.41 3.94 -10.66
CA TYR A 228 -6.39 4.93 -11.11
C TYR A 228 -6.29 5.27 -12.61
N GLN A 229 -5.37 4.62 -13.36
CA GLN A 229 -5.14 4.90 -14.78
C GLN A 229 -6.36 4.60 -15.68
N LYS A 230 -7.24 3.69 -15.27
CA LYS A 230 -8.46 3.38 -16.03
C LYS A 230 -9.40 4.58 -16.04
N GLU A 231 -9.57 5.21 -14.89
CA GLU A 231 -10.38 6.41 -14.69
C GLU A 231 -9.79 7.61 -15.45
N ASP A 232 -8.46 7.78 -15.42
CA ASP A 232 -7.75 8.82 -16.17
C ASP A 232 -7.98 8.68 -17.69
N ARG A 233 -7.88 7.45 -18.23
CA ARG A 233 -8.12 7.16 -19.66
C ARG A 233 -9.57 7.42 -20.05
N LEU A 234 -10.52 7.04 -19.20
CA LEU A 234 -11.95 7.32 -19.43
C LEU A 234 -12.20 8.82 -19.48
N ALA A 235 -11.65 9.59 -18.53
CA ALA A 235 -11.77 11.04 -18.52
C ALA A 235 -11.20 11.67 -19.80
N ALA A 236 -10.02 11.22 -20.24
CA ALA A 236 -9.39 11.72 -21.47
C ALA A 236 -10.23 11.42 -22.72
N MET A 237 -10.83 10.21 -22.81
CA MET A 237 -11.73 9.85 -23.90
C MET A 237 -12.99 10.71 -23.92
N LEU A 238 -13.62 10.91 -22.75
CA LEU A 238 -14.83 11.75 -22.64
C LEU A 238 -14.53 13.21 -23.01
N THR A 239 -13.36 13.73 -22.61
CA THR A 239 -12.91 15.07 -23.00
C THR A 239 -12.77 15.19 -24.54
N LEU A 240 -12.14 14.20 -25.17
CA LEU A 240 -11.98 14.20 -26.63
C LEU A 240 -13.34 14.17 -27.34
N PHE A 241 -14.27 13.34 -26.91
CA PHE A 241 -15.61 13.27 -27.48
C PHE A 241 -16.46 14.54 -27.25
N SER A 242 -16.18 15.28 -26.17
CA SER A 242 -16.91 16.54 -25.91
C SER A 242 -16.46 17.73 -26.77
N LEU A 243 -15.28 17.62 -27.40
CA LEU A 243 -14.69 18.64 -28.29
C LEU A 243 -15.07 18.45 -29.77
N LEU A 244 -15.66 17.30 -30.13
CA LEU A 244 -16.19 16.99 -31.46
C LEU A 244 -17.66 17.34 -31.58
#